data_dc07b2a1c9999b586ffbf8539f928ae6
#
_entry.id   dc07b2a1c9999b586ffbf8539f928ae6
#
_cell.length_a   1.000
_cell.length_b   1.000
_cell.length_c   1.000
_cell.angle_alpha   90.00
_cell.angle_beta   90.00
_cell.angle_gamma   90.00
#
_symmetry.space_group_name_H-M   'P 1'
#
loop_
_entity.id
_entity.type
_entity.pdbx_description
1 polymer ?
#
loop_
_entity_poly.entity_id
_entity_poly.type
_entity_poly.pdbx_seq_one_letter_code
_entity_poly.pdbx_strand_id
1 'polypeptide(L)'
;MPLPLTEQKMENAMSEVKSKIKHIALSAKDVEATARFFVDVFGMKEVGRFDAQGARGCYLSDGHLNLAILNFKNDAVAGAERGKDWYGIHHIGFQVESLEEIHEKLAAVGSRPRDDVNAALGVGRGHRQESNVEVKYTGPDGIMIDVSQTGWEGTSRALDEQAAPVRTKETQLA
;
A
#
# COMPACT_ATOMS: atom_id res chain seq x y z
N MET A 1 22.03 22.41 30.02
CA MET A 1 22.34 21.47 28.94
C MET A 1 21.55 20.17 29.21
N PRO A 2 20.64 19.74 28.34
CA PRO A 2 20.02 18.44 28.50
C PRO A 2 21.04 17.35 28.23
N LEU A 3 21.05 16.31 29.06
CA LEU A 3 21.90 15.14 28.91
C LEU A 3 21.56 14.42 27.57
N PRO A 4 22.56 13.91 26.84
CA PRO A 4 22.30 13.12 25.65
C PRO A 4 21.48 11.88 26.03
N LEU A 5 20.46 11.60 25.26
CA LEU A 5 19.67 10.39 25.38
C LEU A 5 20.61 9.18 25.24
N THR A 6 20.61 8.29 26.23
CA THR A 6 21.37 7.04 26.14
C THR A 6 20.86 6.21 24.96
N GLU A 7 21.75 5.44 24.31
CA GLU A 7 21.41 4.54 23.20
C GLU A 7 20.17 3.68 23.49
N GLN A 8 20.01 3.22 24.72
CA GLN A 8 18.86 2.48 25.20
C GLN A 8 17.54 3.30 25.16
N LYS A 9 17.62 4.62 25.34
CA LYS A 9 16.45 5.51 25.18
C LYS A 9 16.17 5.82 23.71
N MET A 10 17.17 5.79 22.87
CA MET A 10 17.01 5.92 21.41
C MET A 10 16.45 4.61 20.82
N GLU A 11 16.88 3.44 21.30
CA GLU A 11 16.29 2.15 20.93
C GLU A 11 14.83 2.03 21.39
N ASN A 12 14.47 2.48 22.60
CA ASN A 12 13.08 2.50 23.06
C ASN A 12 12.23 3.61 22.44
N ALA A 13 12.82 4.68 21.90
CA ALA A 13 12.11 5.72 21.16
C ALA A 13 11.89 5.37 19.69
N MET A 14 12.63 4.41 19.15
CA MET A 14 12.28 3.65 17.96
C MET A 14 11.41 2.46 18.38
N SER A 15 10.27 2.73 19.04
CA SER A 15 9.19 1.74 19.14
C SER A 15 8.98 1.22 17.72
N GLU A 16 9.20 -0.07 17.54
CA GLU A 16 9.07 -0.73 16.24
C GLU A 16 7.69 -0.38 15.67
N VAL A 17 7.66 0.58 14.75
CA VAL A 17 6.44 0.81 13.97
C VAL A 17 6.26 -0.45 13.17
N LYS A 18 5.42 -1.31 13.65
CA LYS A 18 5.06 -2.51 12.93
C LYS A 18 4.28 -2.10 11.69
N SER A 19 4.98 -2.02 10.59
CA SER A 19 4.40 -1.76 9.28
C SER A 19 4.88 -2.81 8.29
N LYS A 20 3.99 -3.22 7.40
CA LYS A 20 4.29 -4.20 6.34
C LYS A 20 3.79 -3.69 5.01
N ILE A 21 4.59 -3.86 3.97
CA ILE A 21 4.09 -3.70 2.60
C ILE A 21 3.13 -4.86 2.35
N LYS A 22 1.87 -4.53 2.09
CA LYS A 22 0.80 -5.50 1.84
C LYS A 22 0.07 -5.25 0.53
N HIS A 23 0.39 -4.16 -0.18
CA HIS A 23 -0.32 -3.76 -1.37
C HIS A 23 0.61 -3.10 -2.40
N ILE A 24 0.41 -3.45 -3.65
CA ILE A 24 0.96 -2.76 -4.81
C ILE A 24 -0.18 -2.56 -5.80
N ALA A 25 -0.32 -1.34 -6.30
CA ALA A 25 -1.28 -1.04 -7.36
C ALA A 25 -0.57 -0.79 -8.68
N LEU A 26 -1.01 -1.48 -9.71
CA LEU A 26 -0.62 -1.26 -11.09
C LEU A 26 -1.74 -0.53 -11.82
N SER A 27 -1.43 0.58 -12.45
CA SER A 27 -2.30 1.15 -13.47
C SER A 27 -2.07 0.42 -14.80
N ALA A 28 -3.14 -0.11 -15.39
CA ALA A 28 -3.08 -0.92 -16.59
C ALA A 28 -4.12 -0.46 -17.62
N LYS A 29 -3.72 -0.50 -18.89
CA LYS A 29 -4.62 -0.21 -20.01
C LYS A 29 -5.71 -1.28 -20.16
N ASP A 30 -5.30 -2.54 -20.04
CA ASP A 30 -6.16 -3.73 -20.12
C ASP A 30 -6.02 -4.53 -18.82
N VAL A 31 -7.01 -4.39 -17.95
CA VAL A 31 -7.08 -5.07 -16.65
C VAL A 31 -7.08 -6.58 -16.84
N GLU A 32 -7.85 -7.09 -17.81
CA GLU A 32 -8.03 -8.53 -18.01
C GLU A 32 -6.76 -9.19 -18.54
N ALA A 33 -6.11 -8.58 -19.51
CA ALA A 33 -4.86 -9.10 -20.05
C ALA A 33 -3.74 -9.07 -19.00
N THR A 34 -3.66 -7.99 -18.22
CA THR A 34 -2.65 -7.84 -17.16
C THR A 34 -2.91 -8.86 -16.04
N ALA A 35 -4.16 -9.01 -15.60
CA ALA A 35 -4.51 -9.99 -14.57
C ALA A 35 -4.19 -11.42 -15.02
N ARG A 36 -4.57 -11.80 -16.23
CA ARG A 36 -4.24 -13.13 -16.79
C ARG A 36 -2.74 -13.40 -16.79
N PHE A 37 -1.91 -12.41 -17.15
CA PHE A 37 -0.47 -12.57 -17.12
C PHE A 37 0.04 -12.97 -15.73
N PHE A 38 -0.40 -12.29 -14.67
CA PHE A 38 0.04 -12.62 -13.32
C PHE A 38 -0.53 -13.95 -12.79
N VAL A 39 -1.76 -14.28 -13.19
CA VAL A 39 -2.37 -15.56 -12.82
C VAL A 39 -1.66 -16.71 -13.54
N ASP A 40 -1.49 -16.63 -14.85
CA ASP A 40 -0.97 -17.74 -15.66
C ASP A 40 0.54 -17.96 -15.45
N VAL A 41 1.30 -16.89 -15.28
CA VAL A 41 2.76 -16.98 -15.15
C VAL A 41 3.21 -17.19 -13.71
N PHE A 42 2.59 -16.50 -12.74
CA PHE A 42 3.03 -16.49 -11.35
C PHE A 42 2.08 -17.23 -10.40
N GLY A 43 0.96 -17.73 -10.89
CA GLY A 43 0.00 -18.48 -10.09
C GLY A 43 -0.76 -17.64 -9.06
N MET A 44 -0.82 -16.30 -9.24
CA MET A 44 -1.58 -15.44 -8.35
C MET A 44 -3.08 -15.77 -8.44
N LYS A 45 -3.80 -15.54 -7.35
CA LYS A 45 -5.24 -15.81 -7.28
C LYS A 45 -6.02 -14.50 -7.32
N GLU A 46 -7.06 -14.44 -8.13
CA GLU A 46 -8.01 -13.35 -8.07
C GLU A 46 -8.84 -13.46 -6.79
N VAL A 47 -8.83 -12.40 -5.99
CA VAL A 47 -9.50 -12.33 -4.69
C VAL A 47 -10.61 -11.30 -4.62
N GLY A 48 -10.77 -10.47 -5.65
CA GLY A 48 -11.85 -9.51 -5.75
C GLY A 48 -11.86 -8.74 -7.04
N ARG A 49 -13.01 -8.13 -7.35
CA ARG A 49 -13.21 -7.21 -8.49
C ARG A 49 -14.05 -6.03 -8.07
N PHE A 50 -13.85 -4.92 -8.75
CA PHE A 50 -14.68 -3.73 -8.56
C PHE A 50 -14.82 -2.94 -9.85
N ASP A 51 -15.91 -2.19 -9.92
CA ASP A 51 -16.18 -1.19 -10.94
C ASP A 51 -16.86 0.01 -10.28
N ALA A 52 -16.06 1.02 -9.93
CA ALA A 52 -16.50 2.24 -9.26
C ALA A 52 -16.46 3.44 -10.21
N GLN A 53 -16.93 4.60 -9.75
CA GLN A 53 -16.95 5.82 -10.55
C GLN A 53 -15.55 6.28 -10.97
N GLY A 54 -14.53 6.10 -10.10
CA GLY A 54 -13.16 6.58 -10.32
C GLY A 54 -12.24 5.58 -11.01
N ALA A 55 -12.48 4.29 -10.82
CA ALA A 55 -11.63 3.22 -11.37
C ALA A 55 -12.40 1.91 -11.46
N ARG A 56 -11.91 1.01 -12.31
CA ARG A 56 -12.30 -0.39 -12.34
C ARG A 56 -11.06 -1.27 -12.22
N GLY A 57 -11.21 -2.48 -11.73
CA GLY A 57 -10.07 -3.37 -11.61
C GLY A 57 -10.37 -4.68 -10.92
N CYS A 58 -9.29 -5.39 -10.62
CA CYS A 58 -9.33 -6.61 -9.82
C CYS A 58 -8.17 -6.62 -8.83
N TYR A 59 -8.32 -7.46 -7.82
CA TYR A 59 -7.31 -7.74 -6.83
C TYR A 59 -6.79 -9.16 -7.00
N LEU A 60 -5.48 -9.30 -7.13
CA LEU A 60 -4.80 -10.57 -7.12
C LEU A 60 -4.01 -10.71 -5.81
N SER A 61 -3.77 -11.93 -5.37
CA SER A 61 -2.95 -12.19 -4.18
C SER A 61 -2.13 -13.47 -4.32
N ASP A 62 -0.96 -13.47 -3.70
CA ASP A 62 -0.12 -14.65 -3.44
C ASP A 62 -0.31 -15.19 -2.00
N GLY A 63 -1.22 -14.61 -1.23
CA GLY A 63 -1.47 -14.89 0.18
C GLY A 63 -0.76 -13.92 1.14
N HIS A 64 0.26 -13.20 0.68
CA HIS A 64 1.02 -12.24 1.48
C HIS A 64 0.78 -10.80 1.03
N LEU A 65 0.68 -10.58 -0.26
CA LEU A 65 0.59 -9.28 -0.89
C LEU A 65 -0.64 -9.21 -1.79
N ASN A 66 -1.34 -8.10 -1.74
CA ASN A 66 -2.39 -7.75 -2.68
C ASN A 66 -1.79 -6.99 -3.86
N LEU A 67 -2.04 -7.45 -5.06
CA LEU A 67 -1.70 -6.76 -6.30
C LEU A 67 -2.99 -6.27 -6.96
N ALA A 68 -3.26 -4.97 -6.87
CA ALA A 68 -4.38 -4.36 -7.56
C ALA A 68 -4.01 -4.05 -9.02
N ILE A 69 -4.84 -4.51 -9.95
CA ILE A 69 -4.75 -4.13 -11.36
C ILE A 69 -5.87 -3.13 -11.62
N LEU A 70 -5.52 -1.87 -11.88
CA LEU A 70 -6.44 -0.74 -11.93
C LEU A 70 -6.48 -0.13 -13.33
N ASN A 71 -7.66 0.26 -13.77
CA ASN A 71 -7.83 1.18 -14.89
C ASN A 71 -8.62 2.39 -14.38
N PHE A 72 -7.93 3.52 -14.29
CA PHE A 72 -8.54 4.78 -13.82
C PHE A 72 -9.47 5.36 -14.87
N LYS A 73 -10.59 5.92 -14.43
CA LYS A 73 -11.62 6.53 -15.30
C LYS A 73 -11.48 8.05 -15.38
N ASN A 74 -10.75 8.66 -14.44
CA ASN A 74 -10.50 10.11 -14.42
C ASN A 74 -9.16 10.44 -13.76
N ASP A 75 -8.65 11.63 -14.08
CA ASP A 75 -7.34 12.10 -13.63
C ASP A 75 -7.31 12.43 -12.13
N ALA A 76 -8.43 12.83 -11.56
CA ALA A 76 -8.48 13.23 -10.15
C ALA A 76 -8.19 12.03 -9.22
N VAL A 77 -8.71 10.86 -9.56
CA VAL A 77 -8.47 9.63 -8.79
C VAL A 77 -7.09 9.04 -9.08
N ALA A 78 -6.60 9.18 -10.33
CA ALA A 78 -5.25 8.73 -10.71
C ALA A 78 -4.12 9.61 -10.14
N GLY A 79 -4.45 10.85 -9.73
CA GLY A 79 -3.48 11.88 -9.44
C GLY A 79 -3.10 12.67 -10.70
N ALA A 80 -3.23 14.00 -10.63
CA ALA A 80 -3.08 14.88 -11.78
C ALA A 80 -1.70 14.82 -12.45
N GLU A 81 -0.67 14.48 -11.69
CA GLU A 81 0.71 14.36 -12.18
C GLU A 81 0.93 13.16 -13.12
N ARG A 82 0.07 12.15 -13.04
CA ARG A 82 0.11 10.94 -13.87
C ARG A 82 -1.04 10.89 -14.86
N GLY A 83 -2.24 11.18 -14.38
CA GLY A 83 -3.46 11.07 -15.16
C GLY A 83 -3.92 9.63 -15.39
N LYS A 84 -5.15 9.49 -15.88
CA LYS A 84 -5.81 8.20 -16.08
C LYS A 84 -5.17 7.30 -17.14
N ASP A 85 -4.42 7.89 -18.06
CA ASP A 85 -3.81 7.18 -19.19
C ASP A 85 -2.33 6.82 -18.95
N TRP A 86 -1.83 7.05 -17.73
CA TRP A 86 -0.53 6.58 -17.30
C TRP A 86 -0.58 5.13 -16.84
N TYR A 87 0.42 4.32 -17.17
CA TYR A 87 0.48 2.90 -16.84
C TYR A 87 1.81 2.54 -16.16
N GLY A 88 1.74 1.66 -15.16
CA GLY A 88 2.88 1.23 -14.36
C GLY A 88 2.54 1.06 -12.89
N ILE A 89 3.56 0.97 -12.02
CA ILE A 89 3.37 0.90 -10.56
C ILE A 89 2.85 2.25 -10.07
N HIS A 90 1.58 2.27 -9.64
CA HIS A 90 0.91 3.51 -9.27
C HIS A 90 1.19 3.89 -7.82
N HIS A 91 1.04 2.97 -6.89
CA HIS A 91 1.32 3.21 -5.47
C HIS A 91 1.68 1.92 -4.72
N ILE A 92 2.25 2.11 -3.54
CA ILE A 92 2.63 1.05 -2.61
C ILE A 92 1.85 1.26 -1.33
N GLY A 93 1.25 0.19 -0.79
CA GLY A 93 0.44 0.24 0.41
C GLY A 93 1.11 -0.44 1.61
N PHE A 94 1.05 0.26 2.73
CA PHE A 94 1.56 -0.20 4.02
C PHE A 94 0.40 -0.46 4.97
N GLN A 95 0.31 -1.67 5.48
CA GLN A 95 -0.52 -1.95 6.64
C GLN A 95 0.23 -1.54 7.91
N VAL A 96 -0.44 -0.83 8.81
CA VAL A 96 0.12 -0.26 10.04
C VAL A 96 -0.75 -0.58 11.24
N GLU A 97 -0.20 -0.51 12.44
CA GLU A 97 -0.96 -0.70 13.68
C GLU A 97 -1.83 0.52 14.02
N SER A 98 -1.33 1.72 13.76
CA SER A 98 -2.01 2.98 14.07
C SER A 98 -1.85 3.99 12.93
N LEU A 99 -2.98 4.42 12.37
CA LEU A 99 -2.99 5.50 11.40
C LEU A 99 -2.58 6.83 12.02
N GLU A 100 -2.97 7.09 13.27
CA GLU A 100 -2.63 8.33 13.98
C GLU A 100 -1.11 8.46 14.15
N GLU A 101 -0.46 7.40 14.65
CA GLU A 101 0.98 7.37 14.85
C GLU A 101 1.75 7.54 13.53
N ILE A 102 1.32 6.87 12.48
CA ILE A 102 1.93 7.00 11.15
C ILE A 102 1.70 8.39 10.57
N HIS A 103 0.51 8.98 10.76
CA HIS A 103 0.24 10.34 10.33
C HIS A 103 1.21 11.35 10.98
N GLU A 104 1.44 11.24 12.29
CA GLU A 104 2.40 12.09 13.00
C GLU A 104 3.84 11.91 12.47
N LYS A 105 4.26 10.66 12.23
CA LYS A 105 5.59 10.36 11.70
C LYS A 105 5.79 10.88 10.27
N LEU A 106 4.79 10.72 9.41
CA LEU A 106 4.82 11.26 8.05
C LEU A 106 4.86 12.80 8.06
N ALA A 107 4.07 13.43 8.92
CA ALA A 107 4.08 14.87 9.09
C ALA A 107 5.45 15.39 9.58
N ALA A 108 6.09 14.68 10.52
CA ALA A 108 7.40 15.05 11.07
C ALA A 108 8.52 15.05 10.01
N VAL A 109 8.40 14.24 8.96
CA VAL A 109 9.34 14.22 7.84
C VAL A 109 8.87 15.02 6.62
N GLY A 110 7.80 15.81 6.78
CA GLY A 110 7.26 16.68 5.73
C GLY A 110 6.44 15.98 4.65
N SER A 111 6.14 14.69 4.82
CA SER A 111 5.19 13.98 3.97
C SER A 111 3.76 14.45 4.28
N ARG A 112 2.99 14.73 3.24
CA ARG A 112 1.64 15.26 3.38
C ARG A 112 0.60 14.33 2.77
N PRO A 113 -0.61 14.27 3.35
CA PRO A 113 -1.72 13.60 2.70
C PRO A 113 -1.96 14.16 1.29
N ARG A 114 -2.35 13.29 0.38
CA ARG A 114 -2.82 13.67 -0.97
C ARG A 114 -4.28 14.07 -0.89
N ASP A 115 -4.53 15.27 -0.38
CA ASP A 115 -5.89 15.77 -0.15
C ASP A 115 -6.70 15.80 -1.45
N ASP A 116 -6.08 16.05 -2.58
CA ASP A 116 -6.65 16.01 -3.92
C ASP A 116 -7.20 14.60 -4.27
N VAL A 117 -6.35 13.60 -4.16
CA VAL A 117 -6.70 12.19 -4.48
C VAL A 117 -7.63 11.62 -3.40
N ASN A 118 -7.34 11.86 -2.14
CA ASN A 118 -8.15 11.41 -1.01
C ASN A 118 -9.59 11.96 -1.11
N ALA A 119 -9.76 13.24 -1.45
CA ALA A 119 -11.08 13.84 -1.64
C ALA A 119 -11.81 13.23 -2.85
N ALA A 120 -11.10 12.97 -3.97
CA ALA A 120 -11.67 12.34 -5.15
C ALA A 120 -12.13 10.88 -4.89
N LEU A 121 -11.45 10.19 -3.97
CA LEU A 121 -11.81 8.84 -3.51
C LEU A 121 -12.87 8.83 -2.40
N GLY A 122 -13.25 10.00 -1.86
CA GLY A 122 -14.18 10.11 -0.74
C GLY A 122 -13.57 9.77 0.62
N VAL A 123 -12.23 9.74 0.70
CA VAL A 123 -11.48 9.46 1.94
C VAL A 123 -11.38 10.74 2.77
N GLY A 124 -11.57 10.65 4.10
CA GLY A 124 -11.27 11.73 5.03
C GLY A 124 -12.42 12.66 5.41
N ARG A 125 -13.64 12.46 4.91
CA ARG A 125 -14.83 13.21 5.34
C ARG A 125 -15.80 12.33 6.10
N GLY A 126 -15.45 11.96 7.35
CA GLY A 126 -16.41 11.43 8.32
C GLY A 126 -17.04 10.09 7.96
N HIS A 127 -16.52 9.36 7.00
CA HIS A 127 -16.95 7.99 6.76
C HIS A 127 -16.36 7.07 7.81
N ARG A 128 -17.26 6.48 8.58
CA ARG A 128 -16.99 5.52 9.63
C ARG A 128 -16.08 4.40 9.16
N GLN A 129 -15.29 3.93 10.08
CA GLN A 129 -14.42 2.74 10.18
C GLN A 129 -14.86 1.42 9.51
N GLU A 130 -15.86 1.39 8.65
CA GLU A 130 -16.39 0.17 8.03
C GLU A 130 -15.90 -0.08 6.61
N SER A 131 -15.25 0.88 5.98
CA SER A 131 -14.56 0.68 4.71
C SER A 131 -13.06 0.73 4.95
N ASN A 132 -12.29 -0.07 4.22
CA ASN A 132 -10.83 0.04 4.13
C ASN A 132 -10.47 1.46 3.68
N VAL A 133 -10.36 2.38 4.63
CA VAL A 133 -10.01 3.77 4.35
C VAL A 133 -8.51 3.82 4.18
N GLU A 134 -8.07 3.66 2.96
CA GLU A 134 -6.68 3.84 2.57
C GLU A 134 -6.43 5.34 2.43
N VAL A 135 -5.56 5.88 3.27
CA VAL A 135 -5.15 7.29 3.18
C VAL A 135 -3.90 7.38 2.34
N LYS A 136 -3.95 8.19 1.29
CA LYS A 136 -2.83 8.41 0.39
C LYS A 136 -1.96 9.58 0.83
N TYR A 137 -0.64 9.36 0.76
CA TYR A 137 0.39 10.34 1.08
C TYR A 137 1.39 10.46 -0.06
N THR A 138 2.13 11.55 -0.06
CA THR A 138 3.28 11.72 -0.95
C THR A 138 4.56 11.38 -0.20
N GLY A 139 5.25 10.35 -0.66
CA GLY A 139 6.59 10.00 -0.20
C GLY A 139 7.69 10.76 -0.95
N PRO A 140 8.97 10.41 -0.70
CA PRO A 140 10.11 10.96 -1.43
C PRO A 140 9.93 10.80 -2.95
N ASP A 141 10.41 11.77 -3.71
CA ASP A 141 10.38 11.80 -5.19
C ASP A 141 8.98 11.64 -5.80
N GLY A 142 7.93 12.00 -5.04
CA GLY A 142 6.56 11.93 -5.50
C GLY A 142 5.96 10.51 -5.50
N ILE A 143 6.58 9.54 -4.84
CA ILE A 143 6.02 8.19 -4.68
C ILE A 143 4.70 8.30 -3.93
N MET A 144 3.62 7.76 -4.49
CA MET A 144 2.34 7.67 -3.81
C MET A 144 2.34 6.46 -2.87
N ILE A 145 1.95 6.71 -1.62
CA ILE A 145 1.90 5.70 -0.56
C ILE A 145 0.47 5.61 -0.05
N ASP A 146 -0.05 4.41 0.08
CA ASP A 146 -1.29 4.11 0.80
C ASP A 146 -0.99 3.62 2.20
N VAL A 147 -1.80 4.02 3.16
CA VAL A 147 -1.71 3.55 4.54
C VAL A 147 -3.06 3.01 5.00
N SER A 148 -3.07 1.79 5.52
CA SER A 148 -4.27 1.09 6.01
C SER A 148 -4.00 0.37 7.33
N GLN A 149 -4.96 0.41 8.27
CA GLN A 149 -4.91 -0.42 9.48
C GLN A 149 -5.46 -1.83 9.25
N THR A 150 -6.38 -1.98 8.32
CA THR A 150 -7.12 -3.23 8.11
C THR A 150 -6.52 -4.14 7.05
N GLY A 151 -5.53 -3.64 6.28
CA GLY A 151 -4.92 -4.37 5.18
C GLY A 151 -5.80 -4.42 3.93
N TRP A 152 -5.53 -5.36 3.06
CA TRP A 152 -6.17 -5.51 1.75
C TRP A 152 -6.72 -6.92 1.53
N GLU A 153 -7.65 -7.06 0.58
CA GLU A 153 -8.21 -8.35 0.17
C GLU A 153 -7.11 -9.36 -0.17
N GLY A 154 -7.27 -10.59 0.35
CA GLY A 154 -6.36 -11.70 0.10
C GLY A 154 -5.04 -11.64 0.88
N THR A 155 -4.87 -10.66 1.78
CA THR A 155 -3.71 -10.59 2.67
C THR A 155 -4.10 -10.96 4.10
N SER A 156 -3.14 -11.50 4.87
CA SER A 156 -3.33 -11.64 6.32
C SER A 156 -3.46 -10.27 6.97
N ARG A 157 -4.40 -10.16 7.92
CA ARG A 157 -4.56 -8.96 8.75
C ARG A 157 -3.53 -8.87 9.87
N ALA A 158 -2.83 -9.97 10.17
CA ALA A 158 -1.79 -9.99 11.19
C ALA A 158 -0.53 -9.30 10.68
N LEU A 159 -0.02 -8.34 11.44
CA LEU A 159 1.28 -7.72 11.20
C LEU A 159 2.44 -8.61 11.66
N ASP A 160 2.15 -9.52 12.63
CA ASP A 160 3.13 -10.40 13.27
C ASP A 160 3.32 -11.76 12.59
N GLU A 161 2.79 -11.98 11.39
CA GLU A 161 3.19 -13.18 10.65
C GLU A 161 4.71 -13.13 10.43
N GLN A 162 5.42 -13.91 11.24
CA GLN A 162 6.83 -14.16 11.03
C GLN A 162 7.01 -14.60 9.59
N ALA A 163 7.81 -13.86 8.84
CA ALA A 163 8.24 -14.32 7.53
C ALA A 163 8.75 -15.75 7.71
N ALA A 164 8.13 -16.70 6.99
CA ALA A 164 8.67 -18.06 6.98
C ALA A 164 10.16 -17.95 6.65
N PRO A 165 11.04 -18.66 7.39
CA PRO A 165 12.46 -18.52 7.17
C PRO A 165 12.73 -18.74 5.68
N VAL A 166 13.34 -17.74 5.05
CA VAL A 166 13.82 -17.85 3.67
C VAL A 166 14.80 -19.00 3.68
N ARG A 167 14.41 -20.15 3.14
CA ARG A 167 15.34 -21.27 2.95
C ARG A 167 16.36 -20.81 1.91
N THR A 168 17.50 -20.35 2.37
CA THR A 168 18.69 -20.25 1.54
C THR A 168 19.03 -21.69 1.12
N LYS A 169 18.87 -21.99 -0.17
CA LYS A 169 19.48 -23.20 -0.73
C LYS A 169 20.98 -22.99 -0.60
N GLU A 170 21.60 -23.67 0.35
CA GLU A 170 23.04 -23.86 0.32
C GLU A 170 23.36 -24.52 -1.03
N THR A 171 24.07 -23.78 -1.86
CA THR A 171 24.66 -24.32 -3.07
C THR A 171 25.75 -25.25 -2.61
N GLN A 172 25.48 -26.57 -2.57
CA GLN A 172 26.52 -27.57 -2.50
C GLN A 172 27.28 -27.46 -3.84
N LEU A 173 28.43 -26.80 -3.76
CA LEU A 173 29.46 -26.96 -4.78
C LEU A 173 30.11 -28.33 -4.56
N ALA A 174 29.83 -29.25 -5.47
CA ALA A 174 30.59 -30.49 -5.64
C ALA A 174 31.75 -30.23 -6.59
#